data_8028f0ba74b9397cffa3790343b9b48c
#
_entry.id   8028f0ba74b9397cffa3790343b9b48c
#
_cell.length_a   1.000
_cell.length_b   1.000
_cell.length_c   1.000
_cell.angle_alpha   90.00
_cell.angle_beta   90.00
_cell.angle_gamma   90.00
#
_symmetry.space_group_name_H-M   'P 1'
#
loop_
_entity.id
_entity.type
_entity.pdbx_description
1 polymer ?
#
loop_
_entity_poly.entity_id
_entity_poly.type
_entity_poly.pdbx_seq_one_letter_code
_entity_poly.pdbx_strand_id
1 'polypeptide(L)'
;MKKLRFVITGNPGVGKHTTAKIIAEKTHAEIIDINKVAIDNNAIGKKTDHGFDVDVKRLVRLLENQLKAKGDLVIVGHLAPYVLKSAGISSVAVLRRSPYELEKTLKKRGYRVDKVKENVASEILGTLLYDSTKTFGKHKVAEFDTTGKTPEETADEILALVQKKPKSKPKLLGIDWLMLVSEKEDMHRFFKY
;
A
#
# COMPACT_ATOMS: atom_id res chain seq x y z
N MET A 1 -1.04 -20.40 18.30
CA MET A 1 -1.56 -19.06 17.93
C MET A 1 -1.49 -18.89 16.43
N LYS A 2 -2.47 -18.22 15.81
CA LYS A 2 -2.47 -17.95 14.38
C LYS A 2 -1.46 -16.84 14.10
N LYS A 3 -0.52 -17.07 13.17
CA LYS A 3 0.51 -16.09 12.78
C LYS A 3 -0.14 -14.85 12.20
N LEU A 4 0.32 -13.66 12.61
CA LEU A 4 -0.07 -12.41 12.00
C LEU A 4 0.67 -12.25 10.67
N ARG A 5 -0.06 -12.11 9.57
CA ARG A 5 0.45 -11.79 8.24
C ARG A 5 -0.26 -10.52 7.79
N PHE A 6 0.31 -9.39 8.12
CA PHE A 6 -0.30 -8.09 7.91
C PHE A 6 0.33 -7.38 6.72
N VAL A 7 -0.51 -6.95 5.78
CA VAL A 7 -0.05 -6.24 4.57
C VAL A 7 -0.37 -4.75 4.69
N ILE A 8 0.62 -3.90 4.38
CA ILE A 8 0.46 -2.45 4.23
C ILE A 8 0.77 -2.08 2.79
N THR A 9 -0.23 -1.59 2.08
CA THR A 9 -0.12 -1.18 0.69
C THR A 9 -0.66 0.24 0.47
N GLY A 10 -0.52 0.77 -0.74
CA GLY A 10 -0.89 2.13 -1.11
C GLY A 10 0.07 2.68 -2.17
N ASN A 11 -0.28 3.78 -2.80
CA ASN A 11 0.54 4.43 -3.81
C ASN A 11 1.89 4.94 -3.27
N PRO A 12 2.92 5.16 -4.12
CA PRO A 12 4.12 5.86 -3.69
C PRO A 12 3.77 7.19 -3.02
N GLY A 13 4.42 7.52 -1.90
CA GLY A 13 4.20 8.81 -1.20
C GLY A 13 3.17 8.82 -0.07
N VAL A 14 2.34 7.79 0.09
CA VAL A 14 1.30 7.73 1.15
C VAL A 14 1.82 7.38 2.56
N GLY A 15 3.12 7.14 2.73
CA GLY A 15 3.71 6.89 4.07
C GLY A 15 3.87 5.43 4.47
N LYS A 16 3.50 4.46 3.63
CA LYS A 16 3.44 3.02 3.98
C LYS A 16 4.71 2.42 4.61
N HIS A 17 5.91 2.76 4.14
CA HIS A 17 7.15 2.19 4.69
C HIS A 17 7.44 2.67 6.11
N THR A 18 7.22 3.96 6.39
CA THR A 18 7.41 4.52 7.73
C THR A 18 6.40 3.92 8.70
N THR A 19 5.13 3.88 8.31
CA THR A 19 4.06 3.25 9.09
C THR A 19 4.33 1.76 9.35
N ALA A 20 4.83 1.03 8.33
CA ALA A 20 5.18 -0.39 8.47
C ALA A 20 6.30 -0.63 9.50
N LYS A 21 7.32 0.22 9.52
CA LYS A 21 8.42 0.15 10.52
C LYS A 21 7.88 0.35 11.93
N ILE A 22 7.07 1.38 12.16
CA ILE A 22 6.48 1.65 13.47
C ILE A 22 5.61 0.47 13.95
N ILE A 23 4.78 -0.08 13.07
CA ILE A 23 3.95 -1.24 13.41
C ILE A 23 4.81 -2.46 13.74
N ALA A 24 5.84 -2.74 12.95
CA ALA A 24 6.73 -3.87 13.19
C ALA A 24 7.47 -3.75 14.52
N GLU A 25 7.97 -2.56 14.86
CA GLU A 25 8.59 -2.27 16.15
C GLU A 25 7.63 -2.49 17.32
N LYS A 26 6.40 -1.94 17.24
CA LYS A 26 5.37 -2.09 18.28
C LYS A 26 4.86 -3.53 18.45
N THR A 27 4.95 -4.36 17.40
CA THR A 27 4.44 -5.74 17.41
C THR A 27 5.53 -6.79 17.46
N HIS A 28 6.81 -6.40 17.44
CA HIS A 28 7.97 -7.29 17.30
C HIS A 28 7.88 -8.21 16.08
N ALA A 29 7.22 -7.75 15.01
CA ALA A 29 7.07 -8.50 13.77
C ALA A 29 8.26 -8.23 12.83
N GLU A 30 8.60 -9.23 12.01
CA GLU A 30 9.58 -9.06 10.94
C GLU A 30 8.96 -8.29 9.75
N ILE A 31 9.76 -7.45 9.09
CA ILE A 31 9.32 -6.69 7.91
C ILE A 31 9.76 -7.39 6.63
N ILE A 32 8.83 -7.62 5.72
CA ILE A 32 9.09 -7.98 4.34
C ILE A 32 8.76 -6.76 3.45
N ASP A 33 9.78 -6.10 2.91
CA ASP A 33 9.62 -5.06 1.90
C ASP A 33 9.66 -5.69 0.50
N ILE A 34 8.50 -5.68 -0.18
CA ILE A 34 8.33 -6.29 -1.50
C ILE A 34 9.30 -5.69 -2.52
N ASN A 35 9.54 -4.37 -2.47
CA ASN A 35 10.45 -3.73 -3.39
C ASN A 35 11.90 -4.14 -3.11
N LYS A 36 12.29 -4.22 -1.84
CA LYS A 36 13.62 -4.70 -1.45
C LYS A 36 13.84 -6.14 -1.87
N VAL A 37 12.85 -7.01 -1.67
CA VAL A 37 12.92 -8.41 -2.15
C VAL A 37 13.14 -8.48 -3.66
N ALA A 38 12.44 -7.63 -4.44
CA ALA A 38 12.60 -7.57 -5.88
C ALA A 38 14.01 -7.13 -6.29
N ILE A 39 14.55 -6.09 -5.63
CA ILE A 39 15.89 -5.54 -5.91
C ILE A 39 16.98 -6.55 -5.52
N ASP A 40 16.97 -7.01 -4.29
CA ASP A 40 18.03 -7.88 -3.72
C ASP A 40 18.14 -9.23 -4.45
N ASN A 41 17.06 -9.66 -5.10
CA ASN A 41 17.01 -10.94 -5.81
C ASN A 41 16.98 -10.80 -7.35
N ASN A 42 17.31 -9.62 -7.89
CA ASN A 42 17.30 -9.37 -9.33
C ASN A 42 15.96 -9.77 -10.01
N ALA A 43 14.84 -9.59 -9.31
CA ALA A 43 13.50 -9.74 -9.86
C ALA A 43 13.00 -8.46 -10.54
N ILE A 44 13.93 -7.55 -10.86
CA ILE A 44 13.73 -6.34 -11.64
C ILE A 44 14.12 -6.64 -13.07
N GLY A 45 13.20 -6.38 -14.01
CA GLY A 45 13.45 -6.49 -15.43
C GLY A 45 14.14 -5.25 -16.01
N LYS A 46 13.97 -5.02 -17.30
CA LYS A 46 14.57 -3.88 -17.99
C LYS A 46 14.05 -2.56 -17.43
N LYS A 47 14.94 -1.56 -17.37
CA LYS A 47 14.54 -0.18 -17.12
C LYS A 47 13.76 0.30 -18.34
N THR A 48 12.52 0.69 -18.13
CA THR A 48 11.64 1.29 -19.13
C THR A 48 11.53 2.81 -18.87
N ASP A 49 10.95 3.54 -19.79
CA ASP A 49 10.64 4.97 -19.60
C ASP A 49 9.64 5.18 -18.44
N HIS A 50 8.90 4.13 -18.10
CA HIS A 50 7.92 4.13 -17.01
C HIS A 50 8.45 3.60 -15.66
N GLY A 51 9.73 3.23 -15.57
CA GLY A 51 10.36 2.66 -14.38
C GLY A 51 10.99 1.30 -14.66
N PHE A 52 11.13 0.47 -13.65
CA PHE A 52 11.63 -0.88 -13.82
C PHE A 52 10.45 -1.85 -13.97
N ASP A 53 10.47 -2.68 -15.00
CA ASP A 53 9.60 -3.84 -15.06
C ASP A 53 9.97 -4.81 -13.94
N VAL A 54 8.97 -5.47 -13.38
CA VAL A 54 9.18 -6.47 -12.32
C VAL A 54 8.82 -7.84 -12.87
N ASP A 55 9.74 -8.80 -12.70
CA ASP A 55 9.41 -10.20 -12.94
C ASP A 55 8.48 -10.70 -11.83
N VAL A 56 7.18 -10.50 -12.09
CA VAL A 56 6.11 -10.85 -11.14
C VAL A 56 6.16 -12.33 -10.77
N LYS A 57 6.40 -13.23 -11.74
CA LYS A 57 6.44 -14.68 -11.47
C LYS A 57 7.58 -15.06 -10.53
N ARG A 58 8.76 -14.48 -10.75
CA ARG A 58 9.93 -14.69 -9.89
C ARG A 58 9.68 -14.10 -8.50
N LEU A 59 9.16 -12.88 -8.42
CA LEU A 59 8.87 -12.19 -7.16
C LEU A 59 7.83 -12.95 -6.31
N VAL A 60 6.79 -13.49 -6.93
CA VAL A 60 5.80 -14.36 -6.25
C VAL A 60 6.49 -15.55 -5.58
N ARG A 61 7.37 -16.28 -6.29
CA ARG A 61 8.09 -17.45 -5.72
C ARG A 61 8.97 -17.06 -4.54
N LEU A 62 9.68 -15.92 -4.65
CA LEU A 62 10.54 -15.41 -3.58
C LEU A 62 9.72 -15.05 -2.33
N LEU A 63 8.61 -14.35 -2.50
CA LEU A 63 7.73 -13.99 -1.40
C LEU A 63 7.06 -15.20 -0.76
N GLU A 64 6.62 -16.18 -1.55
CA GLU A 64 6.07 -17.45 -1.01
C GLU A 64 7.05 -18.15 -0.09
N ASN A 65 8.35 -18.14 -0.41
CA ASN A 65 9.39 -18.72 0.45
C ASN A 65 9.58 -17.93 1.75
N GLN A 66 9.62 -16.60 1.68
CA GLN A 66 9.74 -15.75 2.88
C GLN A 66 8.50 -15.85 3.78
N LEU A 67 7.32 -16.01 3.21
CA LEU A 67 6.07 -16.20 3.96
C LEU A 67 6.01 -17.53 4.74
N LYS A 68 6.92 -18.47 4.51
CA LYS A 68 7.06 -19.70 5.32
C LYS A 68 7.72 -19.43 6.69
N ALA A 69 8.30 -18.27 6.92
CA ALA A 69 8.92 -17.88 8.20
C ALA A 69 8.00 -18.13 9.40
N LYS A 70 8.60 -18.37 10.58
CA LYS A 70 7.85 -18.81 11.76
C LYS A 70 7.17 -17.67 12.53
N GLY A 71 7.65 -16.45 12.45
CA GLY A 71 7.16 -15.30 13.22
C GLY A 71 5.94 -14.58 12.62
N ASP A 72 5.57 -13.49 13.25
CA ASP A 72 4.62 -12.52 12.74
C ASP A 72 5.30 -11.65 11.68
N LEU A 73 4.58 -11.26 10.63
CA LEU A 73 5.13 -10.50 9.52
C LEU A 73 4.30 -9.26 9.20
N VAL A 74 4.98 -8.15 8.99
CA VAL A 74 4.47 -6.95 8.34
C VAL A 74 5.03 -6.91 6.91
N ILE A 75 4.18 -6.99 5.92
CA ILE A 75 4.55 -7.02 4.50
C ILE A 75 4.20 -5.67 3.90
N VAL A 76 5.17 -4.98 3.30
CA VAL A 76 4.96 -3.63 2.76
C VAL A 76 5.32 -3.55 1.28
N GLY A 77 4.46 -2.90 0.50
CA GLY A 77 4.73 -2.61 -0.91
C GLY A 77 3.46 -2.32 -1.73
N HIS A 78 3.61 -1.48 -2.76
CA HIS A 78 2.50 -1.16 -3.67
C HIS A 78 2.15 -2.34 -4.59
N LEU A 79 3.07 -3.26 -4.82
CA LEU A 79 2.86 -4.46 -5.64
C LEU A 79 2.10 -5.57 -4.89
N ALA A 80 1.79 -5.40 -3.61
CA ALA A 80 1.18 -6.44 -2.78
C ALA A 80 -0.04 -7.15 -3.44
N PRO A 81 -1.04 -6.45 -4.03
CA PRO A 81 -2.19 -7.12 -4.62
C PRO A 81 -1.85 -7.95 -5.87
N TYR A 82 -0.69 -7.73 -6.49
CA TYR A 82 -0.28 -8.42 -7.72
C TYR A 82 0.64 -9.61 -7.47
N VAL A 83 1.30 -9.64 -6.30
CA VAL A 83 2.35 -10.65 -6.00
C VAL A 83 2.04 -11.52 -4.79
N LEU A 84 1.02 -11.19 -4.01
CA LEU A 84 0.60 -11.97 -2.85
C LEU A 84 -0.73 -12.69 -3.12
N LYS A 85 -0.88 -13.87 -2.52
CA LYS A 85 -2.15 -14.61 -2.50
C LYS A 85 -2.90 -14.31 -1.22
N SER A 86 -4.25 -14.26 -1.28
CA SER A 86 -5.08 -14.07 -0.09
C SER A 86 -4.89 -15.15 0.99
N ALA A 87 -4.54 -16.37 0.57
CA ALA A 87 -4.26 -17.45 1.50
C ALA A 87 -3.04 -17.11 2.37
N GLY A 88 -3.19 -17.21 3.67
CA GLY A 88 -2.14 -16.90 4.63
C GLY A 88 -2.02 -15.42 5.02
N ILE A 89 -2.69 -14.48 4.35
CA ILE A 89 -2.78 -13.08 4.76
C ILE A 89 -3.94 -12.91 5.74
N SER A 90 -3.65 -12.28 6.89
CA SER A 90 -4.63 -12.04 7.96
C SER A 90 -5.46 -10.79 7.69
N SER A 91 -4.81 -9.69 7.35
CA SER A 91 -5.46 -8.41 7.06
C SER A 91 -4.57 -7.52 6.20
N VAL A 92 -5.18 -6.52 5.55
CA VAL A 92 -4.55 -5.60 4.61
C VAL A 92 -4.99 -4.18 4.94
N ALA A 93 -4.04 -3.29 5.20
CA ALA A 93 -4.26 -1.85 5.26
C ALA A 93 -3.89 -1.21 3.92
N VAL A 94 -4.85 -0.54 3.31
CA VAL A 94 -4.62 0.30 2.14
C VAL A 94 -4.53 1.74 2.60
N LEU A 95 -3.33 2.31 2.52
CA LEU A 95 -3.11 3.71 2.87
C LEU A 95 -3.51 4.60 1.69
N ARG A 96 -4.33 5.58 1.97
CA ARG A 96 -4.81 6.59 1.04
C ARG A 96 -4.28 7.97 1.46
N ARG A 97 -4.12 8.87 0.53
CA ARG A 97 -3.72 10.24 0.81
C ARG A 97 -4.37 11.21 -0.17
N SER A 98 -4.77 12.38 0.33
CA SER A 98 -5.32 13.44 -0.53
C SER A 98 -4.42 13.66 -1.76
N PRO A 99 -4.99 13.73 -2.98
CA PRO A 99 -4.23 13.93 -4.21
C PRO A 99 -3.39 15.21 -4.16
N TYR A 100 -3.86 16.24 -3.48
CA TYR A 100 -3.13 17.51 -3.31
C TYR A 100 -1.87 17.37 -2.46
N GLU A 101 -1.92 16.59 -1.38
CA GLU A 101 -0.74 16.32 -0.55
C GLU A 101 0.20 15.31 -1.22
N LEU A 102 -0.37 14.31 -1.89
CA LEU A 102 0.40 13.30 -2.59
C LEU A 102 1.22 13.93 -3.71
N GLU A 103 0.62 14.80 -4.52
CA GLU A 103 1.30 15.54 -5.58
C GLU A 103 2.51 16.32 -5.03
N LYS A 104 2.30 17.10 -3.94
CA LYS A 104 3.37 17.85 -3.27
C LYS A 104 4.49 16.91 -2.79
N THR A 105 4.13 15.79 -2.18
CA THR A 105 5.08 14.82 -1.64
C THR A 105 5.93 14.18 -2.75
N LEU A 106 5.32 13.80 -3.87
CA LEU A 106 6.02 13.19 -4.99
C LEU A 106 6.94 14.19 -5.70
N LYS A 107 6.48 15.43 -5.91
CA LYS A 107 7.32 16.52 -6.46
C LYS A 107 8.53 16.79 -5.56
N LYS A 108 8.34 16.88 -4.23
CA LYS A 108 9.44 17.08 -3.27
C LYS A 108 10.45 15.92 -3.29
N ARG A 109 10.01 14.71 -3.64
CA ARG A 109 10.88 13.52 -3.79
C ARG A 109 11.59 13.45 -5.16
N GLY A 110 11.43 14.44 -6.02
CA GLY A 110 12.08 14.49 -7.34
C GLY A 110 11.47 13.54 -8.36
N TYR A 111 10.22 13.12 -8.20
CA TYR A 111 9.56 12.31 -9.23
C TYR A 111 9.35 13.13 -10.50
N ARG A 112 9.55 12.52 -11.68
CA ARG A 112 9.24 13.12 -12.97
C ARG A 112 7.75 13.50 -13.02
N VAL A 113 7.43 14.54 -13.78
CA VAL A 113 6.06 15.08 -13.87
C VAL A 113 5.03 14.03 -14.31
N ASP A 114 5.39 13.22 -15.33
CA ASP A 114 4.56 12.12 -15.81
C ASP A 114 4.28 11.09 -14.70
N LYS A 115 5.29 10.72 -13.90
CA LYS A 115 5.15 9.79 -12.79
C LYS A 115 4.36 10.37 -11.61
N VAL A 116 4.45 11.67 -11.36
CA VAL A 116 3.58 12.35 -10.38
C VAL A 116 2.13 12.22 -10.81
N LYS A 117 1.82 12.56 -12.07
CA LYS A 117 0.46 12.47 -12.60
C LYS A 117 -0.11 11.05 -12.54
N GLU A 118 0.65 10.06 -13.01
CA GLU A 118 0.26 8.65 -13.01
C GLU A 118 -0.08 8.15 -11.58
N ASN A 119 0.79 8.43 -10.60
CA ASN A 119 0.57 7.98 -9.23
C ASN A 119 -0.60 8.72 -8.55
N VAL A 120 -0.75 10.01 -8.83
CA VAL A 120 -1.87 10.80 -8.29
C VAL A 120 -3.19 10.38 -8.93
N ALA A 121 -3.23 10.15 -10.25
CA ALA A 121 -4.42 9.63 -10.93
C ALA A 121 -4.82 8.25 -10.39
N SER A 122 -3.87 7.33 -10.20
CA SER A 122 -4.10 6.03 -9.57
C SER A 122 -4.69 6.17 -8.15
N GLU A 123 -4.22 7.15 -7.37
CA GLU A 123 -4.75 7.44 -6.04
C GLU A 123 -6.19 7.98 -6.10
N ILE A 124 -6.47 8.92 -6.99
CA ILE A 124 -7.82 9.48 -7.19
C ILE A 124 -8.81 8.37 -7.56
N LEU A 125 -8.44 7.50 -8.51
CA LEU A 125 -9.28 6.39 -8.97
C LEU A 125 -9.38 5.23 -7.98
N GLY A 126 -8.59 5.22 -6.90
CA GLY A 126 -8.61 4.15 -5.90
C GLY A 126 -8.15 2.79 -6.44
N THR A 127 -7.29 2.77 -7.46
CA THR A 127 -6.86 1.56 -8.16
C THR A 127 -6.32 0.49 -7.21
N LEU A 128 -5.42 0.87 -6.28
CA LEU A 128 -4.84 -0.09 -5.33
C LEU A 128 -5.85 -0.60 -4.30
N LEU A 129 -6.85 0.21 -3.93
CA LEU A 129 -7.94 -0.25 -3.06
C LEU A 129 -8.80 -1.30 -3.78
N TYR A 130 -9.16 -1.01 -5.05
CA TYR A 130 -9.90 -1.95 -5.88
C TYR A 130 -9.16 -3.27 -6.04
N ASP A 131 -7.90 -3.24 -6.46
CA ASP A 131 -7.08 -4.44 -6.67
C ASP A 131 -6.84 -5.22 -5.38
N SER A 132 -6.63 -4.52 -4.26
CA SER A 132 -6.50 -5.15 -2.94
C SER A 132 -7.79 -5.85 -2.52
N THR A 133 -8.95 -5.22 -2.73
CA THR A 133 -10.24 -5.85 -2.39
C THR A 133 -10.55 -7.05 -3.28
N LYS A 134 -10.18 -6.98 -4.56
CA LYS A 134 -10.31 -8.09 -5.53
C LYS A 134 -9.43 -9.27 -5.15
N THR A 135 -8.19 -9.02 -4.78
CA THR A 135 -7.20 -10.08 -4.48
C THR A 135 -7.41 -10.69 -3.09
N PHE A 136 -7.62 -9.88 -2.06
CA PHE A 136 -7.65 -10.35 -0.68
C PHE A 136 -9.05 -10.54 -0.11
N GLY A 137 -10.06 -9.95 -0.75
CA GLY A 137 -11.45 -9.94 -0.28
C GLY A 137 -11.75 -8.77 0.67
N LYS A 138 -12.94 -8.17 0.52
CA LYS A 138 -13.39 -7.02 1.32
C LYS A 138 -13.31 -7.23 2.85
N HIS A 139 -13.46 -8.47 3.30
CA HIS A 139 -13.41 -8.82 4.73
C HIS A 139 -12.02 -8.74 5.36
N LYS A 140 -10.95 -8.66 4.55
CA LYS A 140 -9.56 -8.51 5.01
C LYS A 140 -9.00 -7.12 4.80
N VAL A 141 -9.61 -6.30 3.94
CA VAL A 141 -9.08 -5.00 3.52
C VAL A 141 -9.72 -3.88 4.32
N ALA A 142 -8.90 -3.03 4.91
CA ALA A 142 -9.30 -1.77 5.52
C ALA A 142 -8.58 -0.61 4.85
N GLU A 143 -9.27 0.52 4.73
CA GLU A 143 -8.80 1.76 4.15
C GLU A 143 -8.44 2.76 5.25
N PHE A 144 -7.30 3.46 5.11
CA PHE A 144 -6.81 4.44 6.09
C PHE A 144 -6.39 5.72 5.37
N ASP A 145 -6.99 6.84 5.76
CA ASP A 145 -6.58 8.17 5.28
C ASP A 145 -5.37 8.66 6.09
N THR A 146 -4.29 8.96 5.39
CA THR A 146 -3.04 9.50 5.98
C THR A 146 -2.91 11.02 5.78
N THR A 147 -3.93 11.67 5.22
CA THR A 147 -3.95 13.12 4.98
C THR A 147 -3.85 13.87 6.29
N GLY A 148 -2.88 14.78 6.41
CA GLY A 148 -2.67 15.57 7.62
C GLY A 148 -2.21 14.78 8.85
N LYS A 149 -1.98 13.48 8.73
CA LYS A 149 -1.57 12.62 9.86
C LYS A 149 -0.08 12.32 9.84
N THR A 150 0.46 12.10 11.02
CA THR A 150 1.79 11.52 11.20
C THR A 150 1.77 10.02 10.92
N PRO A 151 2.93 9.41 10.62
CA PRO A 151 3.03 7.96 10.50
C PRO A 151 2.66 7.21 11.79
N GLU A 152 2.95 7.81 12.95
CA GLU A 152 2.62 7.28 14.28
C GLU A 152 1.12 7.20 14.49
N GLU A 153 0.38 8.29 14.23
CA GLU A 153 -1.09 8.31 14.31
C GLU A 153 -1.71 7.27 13.38
N THR A 154 -1.20 7.16 12.15
CA THR A 154 -1.65 6.14 11.18
C THR A 154 -1.37 4.73 11.69
N ALA A 155 -0.19 4.47 12.26
CA ALA A 155 0.16 3.18 12.81
C ALA A 155 -0.73 2.79 13.99
N ASP A 156 -1.05 3.72 14.86
CA ASP A 156 -1.92 3.48 16.02
C ASP A 156 -3.37 3.19 15.60
N GLU A 157 -3.90 3.89 14.60
CA GLU A 157 -5.22 3.58 14.02
C GLU A 157 -5.27 2.15 13.44
N ILE A 158 -4.22 1.76 12.73
CA ILE A 158 -4.10 0.42 12.14
C ILE A 158 -4.03 -0.64 13.22
N LEU A 159 -3.18 -0.45 14.23
CA LEU A 159 -3.02 -1.39 15.34
C LEU A 159 -4.32 -1.54 16.15
N ALA A 160 -5.04 -0.44 16.39
CA ALA A 160 -6.33 -0.46 17.07
C ALA A 160 -7.36 -1.34 16.31
N LEU A 161 -7.31 -1.35 14.97
CA LEU A 161 -8.18 -2.21 14.17
C LEU A 161 -7.75 -3.69 14.22
N VAL A 162 -6.44 -3.95 14.11
CA VAL A 162 -5.88 -5.31 14.05
C VAL A 162 -6.01 -6.03 15.42
N GLN A 163 -5.86 -5.29 16.52
CA GLN A 163 -5.94 -5.82 17.89
C GLN A 163 -7.37 -5.98 18.39
N LYS A 164 -8.32 -5.25 17.84
CA LYS A 164 -9.74 -5.48 18.14
C LYS A 164 -10.12 -6.86 17.65
N LYS A 165 -10.59 -7.72 18.61
CA LYS A 165 -11.07 -9.09 18.34
C LYS A 165 -11.94 -9.14 17.08
N PRO A 166 -11.99 -10.29 16.35
CA PRO A 166 -12.54 -10.43 14.99
C PRO A 166 -14.03 -10.07 14.79
N LYS A 167 -14.67 -9.39 15.73
CA LYS A 167 -16.06 -8.90 15.62
C LYS A 167 -16.18 -7.52 14.93
N SER A 168 -15.11 -6.75 14.80
CA SER A 168 -15.14 -5.53 14.00
C SER A 168 -14.70 -5.84 12.57
N LYS A 169 -15.64 -5.80 11.64
CA LYS A 169 -15.32 -5.92 10.20
C LYS A 169 -14.36 -4.80 9.82
N PRO A 170 -13.34 -5.07 8.99
CA PRO A 170 -12.53 -4.03 8.37
C PRO A 170 -13.46 -3.00 7.72
N LYS A 171 -13.17 -1.72 7.93
CA LYS A 171 -14.02 -0.65 7.43
C LYS A 171 -13.35 -0.05 6.18
N LEU A 172 -14.03 -0.15 5.04
CA LEU A 172 -13.77 0.74 3.94
C LEU A 172 -14.35 2.11 4.32
N LEU A 173 -13.50 3.13 4.40
CA LEU A 173 -13.91 4.48 4.83
C LEU A 173 -14.79 5.17 3.78
N GLY A 174 -14.76 4.67 2.53
CA GLY A 174 -15.46 5.30 1.41
C GLY A 174 -14.81 6.61 1.00
N ILE A 175 -13.48 6.68 1.05
CA ILE A 175 -12.72 7.85 0.59
C ILE A 175 -12.93 8.00 -0.91
N ASP A 176 -13.56 9.10 -1.31
CA ASP A 176 -13.83 9.44 -2.70
C ASP A 176 -13.02 10.67 -3.12
N TRP A 177 -11.78 10.44 -3.55
CA TRP A 177 -10.94 11.52 -4.06
C TRP A 177 -11.40 12.03 -5.42
N LEU A 178 -12.13 11.22 -6.20
CA LEU A 178 -12.67 11.64 -7.49
C LEU A 178 -13.75 12.71 -7.29
N MET A 179 -14.65 12.47 -6.33
CA MET A 179 -15.65 13.44 -5.92
C MET A 179 -15.00 14.73 -5.43
N LEU A 180 -14.02 14.64 -4.52
CA LEU A 180 -13.29 15.80 -3.99
C LEU A 180 -12.65 16.65 -5.10
N VAL A 181 -12.02 16.01 -6.08
CA VAL A 181 -11.34 16.71 -7.20
C VAL A 181 -12.36 17.31 -8.17
N SER A 182 -13.49 16.62 -8.38
CA SER A 182 -14.59 17.10 -9.21
C SER A 182 -15.27 18.34 -8.61
N GLU A 183 -15.58 18.30 -7.31
CA GLU A 183 -16.18 19.43 -6.59
C GLU A 183 -15.30 20.68 -6.58
N LYS A 184 -13.97 20.49 -6.64
CA LYS A 184 -12.98 21.58 -6.75
C LYS A 184 -12.66 21.99 -8.19
N GLU A 185 -13.34 21.40 -9.16
CA GLU A 185 -13.10 21.64 -10.60
C GLU A 185 -11.66 21.39 -11.07
N ASP A 186 -10.89 20.59 -10.31
CA ASP A 186 -9.46 20.33 -10.52
C ASP A 186 -9.17 19.09 -11.40
N MET A 187 -10.20 18.52 -12.06
CA MET A 187 -10.04 17.32 -12.92
C MET A 187 -8.96 17.52 -13.98
N HIS A 188 -8.93 18.69 -14.63
CA HIS A 188 -7.93 19.01 -15.65
C HIS A 188 -6.49 19.03 -15.13
N ARG A 189 -6.28 19.29 -13.83
CA ARG A 189 -4.97 19.30 -13.19
C ARG A 189 -4.34 17.92 -13.11
N PHE A 190 -5.16 16.91 -12.84
CA PHE A 190 -4.71 15.56 -12.55
C PHE A 190 -4.82 14.59 -13.73
N PHE A 191 -5.76 14.83 -14.67
CA PHE A 191 -6.06 13.92 -15.79
C PHE A 191 -5.74 14.50 -17.17
N LYS A 192 -5.22 15.71 -17.27
CA LYS A 192 -4.78 16.27 -18.55
C LYS A 192 -3.38 15.74 -18.91
N TYR A 193 -3.27 15.01 -19.98
CA TYR A 193 -2.05 14.46 -20.55
C TYR A 193 -1.54 15.34 -21.67
#